data_616a7377126736a98954aa2ce41697e6
#
_entry.id   616a7377126736a98954aa2ce41697e6
#
_cell.length_a   1.000
_cell.length_b   1.000
_cell.length_c   1.000
_cell.angle_alpha   90.00
_cell.angle_beta   90.00
_cell.angle_gamma   90.00
#
_symmetry.space_group_name_H-M   'P 1'
#
loop_
_entity.id
_entity.type
_entity.pdbx_description
1 polymer ?
#
loop_
_entity_poly.entity_id
_entity_poly.type
_entity_poly.pdbx_seq_one_letter_code
_entity_poly.pdbx_strand_id
1 'polypeptide(L)'
;MATVEAVFEELNFPSAPRLKRVLAARGIPFNANEVDRLVRGETTRQVQAPTYKFEGKIASSDLNSRWFADLIDFTAAPSADTGKDVGLRPTASGEKYILVVQDVFSRFLYAEALLDKRPATVAAAFQKILDRAGVPPKSLMSDKGAEFGEPFQVVLATNNIMYTQKQKEDINAIATLDTAIGNLKKALARDTRKQGTNNWASRLQKVTKGQNNLPNEDYLEGVAPNDVGKSKDLIDHLQMKNQEFTHHNQERADRRAAKLEEAGGFRAMESTGGKFTRGFKPRFEATVRQVGTVDGNEVTDESGNQFLTRLVQPVSEATADAGPVRIEQRGSAQTRARQTRILQPFADGLKQTLDILGSVSGQRALSILRGVSGQAAFRAAVAMARVNRSSLLKNVISLFPDMFKTEKRGNTLYVLSETSSSSSAPPAAPPRLVIDSQGRLLLV
;
A
#
# COMPACT_ATOMS: atom_id res chain seq x y z
N MET A 1 -20.72 -10.10 -45.95
CA MET A 1 -21.25 -10.79 -44.75
C MET A 1 -20.58 -10.13 -43.54
N ALA A 2 -21.34 -9.91 -42.45
CA ALA A 2 -20.75 -9.38 -41.27
C ALA A 2 -19.80 -10.43 -40.65
N THR A 3 -18.56 -10.04 -40.31
CA THR A 3 -17.59 -10.94 -39.68
C THR A 3 -17.87 -11.02 -38.19
N VAL A 4 -17.32 -12.04 -37.51
CA VAL A 4 -17.45 -12.22 -36.06
C VAL A 4 -16.90 -11.01 -35.33
N GLU A 5 -15.76 -10.47 -35.79
CA GLU A 5 -15.10 -9.28 -35.22
C GLU A 5 -15.99 -8.04 -35.40
N ALA A 6 -16.57 -7.82 -36.56
CA ALA A 6 -17.45 -6.67 -36.78
C ALA A 6 -18.68 -6.69 -35.85
N VAL A 7 -19.27 -7.87 -35.62
CA VAL A 7 -20.39 -8.03 -34.68
C VAL A 7 -19.91 -7.84 -33.22
N PHE A 8 -18.71 -8.28 -32.91
CA PHE A 8 -18.12 -8.10 -31.55
C PHE A 8 -17.91 -6.62 -31.22
N GLU A 9 -17.38 -5.84 -32.18
CA GLU A 9 -17.22 -4.39 -32.07
C GLU A 9 -18.55 -3.64 -32.01
N GLU A 10 -19.48 -3.97 -32.94
CA GLU A 10 -20.83 -3.41 -32.98
C GLU A 10 -21.55 -3.53 -31.64
N LEU A 11 -21.38 -4.66 -30.96
CA LEU A 11 -22.00 -4.94 -29.67
C LEU A 11 -21.20 -4.41 -28.45
N ASN A 12 -20.19 -3.60 -28.69
CA ASN A 12 -19.31 -3.06 -27.64
C ASN A 12 -18.66 -4.16 -26.77
N PHE A 13 -18.02 -5.11 -27.43
CA PHE A 13 -17.19 -6.16 -26.80
C PHE A 13 -17.94 -7.01 -25.76
N PRO A 14 -19.02 -7.71 -26.14
CA PRO A 14 -19.81 -8.53 -25.22
C PRO A 14 -19.03 -9.75 -24.71
N SER A 15 -19.58 -10.45 -23.72
CA SER A 15 -19.02 -11.76 -23.30
C SER A 15 -19.21 -12.82 -24.38
N ALA A 16 -18.30 -13.82 -24.43
CA ALA A 16 -18.36 -14.90 -25.42
C ALA A 16 -19.72 -15.63 -25.49
N PRO A 17 -20.39 -15.97 -24.35
CA PRO A 17 -21.74 -16.57 -24.44
C PRO A 17 -22.78 -15.65 -25.07
N ARG A 18 -22.70 -14.33 -24.87
CA ARG A 18 -23.62 -13.37 -25.49
C ARG A 18 -23.32 -13.21 -26.96
N LEU A 19 -22.05 -13.08 -27.34
CA LEU A 19 -21.63 -12.99 -28.73
C LEU A 19 -22.08 -14.23 -29.51
N LYS A 20 -21.83 -15.43 -29.04
CA LYS A 20 -22.24 -16.70 -29.66
C LYS A 20 -23.77 -16.76 -29.89
N ARG A 21 -24.58 -16.29 -28.90
CA ARG A 21 -26.05 -16.24 -29.10
C ARG A 21 -26.47 -15.28 -30.20
N VAL A 22 -25.84 -14.10 -30.28
CA VAL A 22 -26.19 -13.13 -31.34
C VAL A 22 -25.74 -13.62 -32.69
N LEU A 23 -24.53 -14.19 -32.81
CA LEU A 23 -24.05 -14.79 -34.07
C LEU A 23 -25.01 -15.89 -34.58
N ALA A 24 -25.41 -16.80 -33.66
CA ALA A 24 -26.39 -17.84 -34.00
C ALA A 24 -27.74 -17.25 -34.40
N ALA A 25 -28.26 -16.27 -33.70
CA ALA A 25 -29.53 -15.61 -34.01
C ALA A 25 -29.49 -14.86 -35.37
N ARG A 26 -28.33 -14.35 -35.76
CA ARG A 26 -28.12 -13.67 -37.05
C ARG A 26 -27.75 -14.63 -38.21
N GLY A 27 -27.65 -15.94 -37.94
CA GLY A 27 -27.25 -16.94 -38.91
C GLY A 27 -25.80 -16.79 -39.40
N ILE A 28 -24.93 -16.16 -38.60
CA ILE A 28 -23.52 -15.97 -38.94
C ILE A 28 -22.75 -17.20 -38.43
N PRO A 29 -22.07 -17.94 -39.37
CA PRO A 29 -21.28 -19.10 -38.95
C PRO A 29 -20.08 -18.67 -38.11
N PHE A 30 -19.78 -19.41 -37.06
CA PHE A 30 -18.63 -19.14 -36.17
C PHE A 30 -18.05 -20.42 -35.57
N ASN A 31 -16.76 -20.39 -35.28
CA ASN A 31 -16.10 -21.39 -34.46
C ASN A 31 -16.15 -20.96 -32.99
N ALA A 32 -16.66 -21.81 -32.10
CA ALA A 32 -16.82 -21.49 -30.71
C ALA A 32 -15.48 -21.15 -29.99
N ASN A 33 -14.40 -21.85 -30.35
CA ASN A 33 -13.06 -21.65 -29.76
C ASN A 33 -12.44 -20.33 -30.27
N GLU A 34 -12.68 -19.95 -31.54
CA GLU A 34 -12.22 -18.67 -32.08
C GLU A 34 -12.92 -17.49 -31.41
N VAL A 35 -14.24 -17.59 -31.19
CA VAL A 35 -14.99 -16.58 -30.42
C VAL A 35 -14.45 -16.46 -28.98
N ASP A 36 -14.14 -17.57 -28.34
CA ASP A 36 -13.57 -17.54 -26.99
C ASP A 36 -12.17 -16.93 -26.97
N ARG A 37 -11.34 -17.17 -28.01
CA ARG A 37 -10.02 -16.55 -28.17
C ARG A 37 -10.13 -15.05 -28.41
N LEU A 38 -10.99 -14.65 -29.38
CA LEU A 38 -11.24 -13.24 -29.66
C LEU A 38 -11.65 -12.46 -28.42
N VAL A 39 -12.63 -12.97 -27.69
CA VAL A 39 -13.13 -12.31 -26.48
C VAL A 39 -12.08 -12.28 -25.35
N ARG A 40 -11.27 -13.33 -25.21
CA ARG A 40 -10.17 -13.37 -24.21
C ARG A 40 -9.00 -12.49 -24.60
N GLY A 41 -8.69 -12.37 -25.88
CA GLY A 41 -7.61 -11.54 -26.40
C GLY A 41 -7.90 -10.04 -26.34
N GLU A 42 -9.17 -9.63 -26.15
CA GLU A 42 -9.55 -8.22 -26.15
C GLU A 42 -8.98 -7.45 -24.95
N THR A 43 -8.10 -6.49 -25.23
CA THR A 43 -7.37 -5.72 -24.22
C THR A 43 -8.28 -4.99 -23.24
N THR A 44 -9.37 -4.37 -23.73
CA THR A 44 -10.30 -3.62 -22.86
C THR A 44 -10.97 -4.53 -21.83
N ARG A 45 -11.20 -5.78 -22.16
CA ARG A 45 -11.71 -6.78 -21.22
C ARG A 45 -10.65 -7.28 -20.27
N GLN A 46 -9.43 -7.49 -20.74
CA GLN A 46 -8.30 -7.94 -19.92
C GLN A 46 -7.95 -6.90 -18.86
N VAL A 47 -7.86 -5.62 -19.22
CA VAL A 47 -7.55 -4.55 -18.23
C VAL A 47 -8.65 -4.33 -17.19
N GLN A 48 -9.90 -4.71 -17.52
CA GLN A 48 -11.06 -4.62 -16.62
C GLN A 48 -11.39 -5.94 -15.92
N ALA A 49 -10.63 -7.00 -16.16
CA ALA A 49 -10.89 -8.30 -15.57
C ALA A 49 -10.95 -8.23 -14.03
N PRO A 50 -11.76 -9.09 -13.39
CA PRO A 50 -11.78 -9.15 -11.93
C PRO A 50 -10.41 -9.62 -11.40
N THR A 51 -9.97 -9.01 -10.30
CA THR A 51 -8.79 -9.50 -9.57
C THR A 51 -9.09 -10.86 -8.93
N TYR A 52 -8.07 -11.70 -8.79
CA TYR A 52 -8.21 -12.95 -8.05
C TYR A 52 -8.71 -12.69 -6.64
N LYS A 53 -9.72 -13.44 -6.21
CA LYS A 53 -10.12 -13.44 -4.80
C LYS A 53 -9.04 -14.12 -3.98
N PHE A 54 -8.73 -13.53 -2.83
CA PHE A 54 -7.89 -14.21 -1.85
C PHE A 54 -8.69 -15.38 -1.25
N GLU A 55 -8.23 -16.59 -1.49
CA GLU A 55 -8.85 -17.82 -1.00
C GLU A 55 -7.84 -18.67 -0.22
N GLY A 56 -6.63 -18.14 0.00
CA GLY A 56 -5.61 -18.80 0.80
C GLY A 56 -5.99 -18.88 2.28
N LYS A 57 -5.46 -19.87 2.97
CA LYS A 57 -5.62 -20.04 4.41
C LYS A 57 -4.33 -19.64 5.11
N ILE A 58 -4.46 -18.92 6.23
CA ILE A 58 -3.33 -18.62 7.09
C ILE A 58 -3.05 -19.88 7.93
N ALA A 59 -1.80 -20.37 7.84
CA ALA A 59 -1.37 -21.60 8.51
C ALA A 59 -0.16 -21.35 9.42
N SER A 60 -0.04 -22.13 10.47
CA SER A 60 1.12 -22.24 11.34
C SER A 60 1.31 -23.71 11.70
N SER A 61 2.55 -24.20 11.67
CA SER A 61 2.83 -25.62 11.86
C SER A 61 2.62 -26.11 13.29
N ASP A 62 2.75 -25.22 14.30
CA ASP A 62 2.71 -25.58 15.70
C ASP A 62 2.54 -24.32 16.58
N LEU A 63 2.35 -24.53 17.88
CA LEU A 63 2.42 -23.49 18.92
C LEU A 63 3.73 -22.71 18.79
N ASN A 64 3.66 -21.40 18.87
CA ASN A 64 4.80 -20.49 18.78
C ASN A 64 5.67 -20.65 17.51
N SER A 65 5.17 -21.33 16.47
CA SER A 65 5.89 -21.38 15.20
C SER A 65 5.84 -20.07 14.45
N ARG A 66 4.69 -19.37 14.52
CA ARG A 66 4.49 -18.13 13.79
C ARG A 66 3.63 -17.16 14.58
N TRP A 67 4.15 -15.97 14.80
CA TRP A 67 3.39 -14.87 15.40
C TRP A 67 3.16 -13.76 14.40
N PHE A 68 2.06 -13.03 14.59
CA PHE A 68 1.76 -11.78 13.91
C PHE A 68 1.80 -10.63 14.90
N ALA A 69 2.25 -9.46 14.46
CA ALA A 69 2.27 -8.23 15.26
C ALA A 69 1.71 -7.05 14.47
N ASP A 70 0.94 -6.21 15.15
CA ASP A 70 0.43 -4.95 14.61
C ASP A 70 0.15 -3.95 15.73
N LEU A 71 0.01 -2.66 15.38
CA LEU A 71 -0.30 -1.57 16.31
C LEU A 71 -1.73 -1.09 16.15
N ILE A 72 -2.44 -0.97 17.26
CA ILE A 72 -3.67 -0.19 17.34
C ILE A 72 -3.29 1.27 17.61
N ASP A 73 -3.81 2.19 16.81
CA ASP A 73 -3.63 3.64 16.96
C ASP A 73 -4.96 4.30 17.34
N PHE A 74 -5.00 4.97 18.51
CA PHE A 74 -6.13 5.72 19.01
C PHE A 74 -5.99 7.24 18.84
N THR A 75 -4.95 7.70 18.14
CA THR A 75 -4.73 9.13 17.87
C THR A 75 -5.51 9.63 16.65
N ALA A 76 -5.92 8.74 15.76
CA ALA A 76 -6.67 9.11 14.57
C ALA A 76 -8.03 9.68 14.95
N ALA A 77 -8.39 10.81 14.35
CA ALA A 77 -9.74 11.34 14.46
C ALA A 77 -10.77 10.31 13.94
N PRO A 78 -11.96 10.22 14.55
CA PRO A 78 -12.99 9.32 14.05
C PRO A 78 -13.29 9.63 12.59
N SER A 79 -13.09 8.66 11.73
CA SER A 79 -13.62 8.73 10.37
C SER A 79 -15.12 8.48 10.50
N ALA A 80 -15.91 9.50 10.30
CA ALA A 80 -17.39 9.44 10.33
C ALA A 80 -17.97 8.38 9.37
N ASP A 81 -17.13 7.84 8.47
CA ASP A 81 -17.56 7.08 7.30
C ASP A 81 -17.43 5.55 7.43
N THR A 82 -16.83 5.02 8.50
CA THR A 82 -16.52 3.58 8.54
C THR A 82 -17.29 2.77 9.59
N GLY A 83 -18.03 3.39 10.51
CA GLY A 83 -18.69 2.68 11.63
C GLY A 83 -17.73 1.88 12.53
N LYS A 84 -16.42 2.03 12.36
CA LYS A 84 -15.37 1.28 13.05
C LYS A 84 -14.83 2.01 14.29
N ASP A 85 -15.30 3.24 14.56
CA ASP A 85 -14.91 3.98 15.76
C ASP A 85 -15.62 3.38 16.98
N VAL A 86 -14.82 2.79 17.85
CA VAL A 86 -15.31 2.22 19.13
C VAL A 86 -15.32 3.24 20.27
N GLY A 87 -15.05 4.52 19.99
CA GLY A 87 -15.06 5.60 20.97
C GLY A 87 -13.86 5.64 21.90
N LEU A 88 -12.85 4.80 21.72
CA LEU A 88 -11.63 4.83 22.51
C LEU A 88 -10.69 5.96 22.04
N ARG A 89 -10.05 6.64 22.98
CA ARG A 89 -9.16 7.77 22.75
C ARG A 89 -7.87 7.59 23.57
N PRO A 90 -6.80 8.39 23.35
CA PRO A 90 -5.67 8.41 24.21
C PRO A 90 -6.08 8.56 25.69
N THR A 91 -5.42 7.81 26.57
CA THR A 91 -5.72 7.88 28.01
C THR A 91 -5.22 9.17 28.63
N ALA A 92 -5.70 9.51 29.81
CA ALA A 92 -5.20 10.66 30.58
C ALA A 92 -3.72 10.48 31.01
N SER A 93 -3.25 9.24 31.16
CA SER A 93 -1.84 8.90 31.46
C SER A 93 -0.96 8.90 30.21
N GLY A 94 -1.54 9.11 29.01
CA GLY A 94 -0.82 9.38 27.79
C GLY A 94 -0.67 8.18 26.85
N GLU A 95 -1.19 7.01 27.17
CA GLU A 95 -1.14 5.85 26.28
C GLU A 95 -2.04 6.09 25.06
N LYS A 96 -1.48 5.86 23.88
CA LYS A 96 -2.08 6.16 22.58
C LYS A 96 -2.18 4.94 21.67
N TYR A 97 -1.36 3.93 21.93
CA TYR A 97 -1.21 2.77 21.07
C TYR A 97 -1.30 1.48 21.86
N ILE A 98 -1.61 0.40 21.20
CA ILE A 98 -1.48 -0.95 21.73
C ILE A 98 -0.67 -1.77 20.73
N LEU A 99 0.44 -2.35 21.17
CA LEU A 99 1.08 -3.45 20.47
C LEU A 99 0.25 -4.71 20.70
N VAL A 100 -0.25 -5.32 19.64
CA VAL A 100 -0.98 -6.59 19.68
C VAL A 100 -0.14 -7.64 18.96
N VAL A 101 0.05 -8.77 19.60
CA VAL A 101 0.76 -9.92 19.06
C VAL A 101 -0.13 -11.15 19.17
N GLN A 102 -0.21 -11.97 18.11
CA GLN A 102 -1.01 -13.20 18.08
C GLN A 102 -0.14 -14.38 17.70
N ASP A 103 -0.21 -15.46 18.50
CA ASP A 103 0.21 -16.77 18.01
C ASP A 103 -0.79 -17.28 16.97
N VAL A 104 -0.29 -17.55 15.76
CA VAL A 104 -1.14 -17.94 14.63
C VAL A 104 -1.75 -19.33 14.84
N PHE A 105 -1.08 -20.23 15.55
CA PHE A 105 -1.57 -21.59 15.79
C PHE A 105 -2.70 -21.62 16.81
N SER A 106 -2.49 -21.07 18.00
CA SER A 106 -3.47 -21.09 19.08
C SER A 106 -4.46 -19.94 19.06
N ARG A 107 -4.24 -18.91 18.24
CA ARG A 107 -4.95 -17.63 18.27
C ARG A 107 -4.74 -16.83 19.56
N PHE A 108 -3.82 -17.26 20.43
CA PHE A 108 -3.53 -16.59 21.69
C PHE A 108 -3.02 -15.16 21.45
N LEU A 109 -3.54 -14.20 22.24
CA LEU A 109 -3.23 -12.79 22.12
C LEU A 109 -2.36 -12.31 23.28
N TYR A 110 -1.36 -11.52 22.93
CA TYR A 110 -0.62 -10.67 23.83
C TYR A 110 -0.90 -9.22 23.46
N ALA A 111 -0.94 -8.33 24.46
CA ALA A 111 -1.12 -6.91 24.22
C ALA A 111 -0.35 -6.08 25.24
N GLU A 112 0.26 -4.96 24.77
CA GLU A 112 0.94 -3.97 25.61
C GLU A 112 0.51 -2.56 25.23
N ALA A 113 0.20 -1.73 26.23
CA ALA A 113 -0.12 -0.33 26.04
C ALA A 113 1.15 0.51 25.87
N LEU A 114 1.12 1.47 24.92
CA LEU A 114 2.27 2.29 24.53
C LEU A 114 1.92 3.78 24.58
N LEU A 115 2.85 4.59 25.04
CA LEU A 115 2.77 6.05 25.01
C LEU A 115 3.01 6.62 23.62
N ASP A 116 3.89 5.98 22.87
CA ASP A 116 4.27 6.36 21.51
C ASP A 116 4.59 5.12 20.67
N LYS A 117 4.77 5.30 19.37
CA LYS A 117 5.10 4.24 18.42
C LYS A 117 6.56 4.29 17.92
N ARG A 118 7.48 4.84 18.75
CA ARG A 118 8.90 4.80 18.41
C ARG A 118 9.40 3.36 18.45
N PRO A 119 10.31 2.96 17.54
CA PRO A 119 10.82 1.59 17.47
C PRO A 119 11.37 1.08 18.82
N ALA A 120 12.05 1.93 19.59
CA ALA A 120 12.56 1.57 20.92
C ALA A 120 11.43 1.26 21.94
N THR A 121 10.33 2.02 21.90
CA THR A 121 9.16 1.80 22.76
C THR A 121 8.45 0.49 22.40
N VAL A 122 8.29 0.23 21.09
CA VAL A 122 7.69 -1.01 20.59
C VAL A 122 8.58 -2.22 20.91
N ALA A 123 9.89 -2.08 20.74
CA ALA A 123 10.88 -3.11 21.11
C ALA A 123 10.78 -3.49 22.59
N ALA A 124 10.77 -2.50 23.49
CA ALA A 124 10.64 -2.74 24.93
C ALA A 124 9.31 -3.42 25.30
N ALA A 125 8.22 -3.04 24.64
CA ALA A 125 6.92 -3.69 24.84
C ALA A 125 6.91 -5.13 24.32
N PHE A 126 7.54 -5.38 23.17
CA PHE A 126 7.65 -6.73 22.62
C PHE A 126 8.52 -7.62 23.52
N GLN A 127 9.61 -7.11 24.09
CA GLN A 127 10.40 -7.85 25.08
C GLN A 127 9.56 -8.27 26.29
N LYS A 128 8.70 -7.37 26.84
CA LYS A 128 7.75 -7.74 27.91
C LYS A 128 6.79 -8.86 27.51
N ILE A 129 6.38 -8.87 26.23
CA ILE A 129 5.55 -9.95 25.68
C ILE A 129 6.33 -11.25 25.67
N LEU A 130 7.58 -11.25 25.20
CA LEU A 130 8.45 -12.43 25.16
C LEU A 130 8.70 -12.98 26.57
N ASP A 131 9.01 -12.10 27.54
CA ASP A 131 9.23 -12.48 28.96
C ASP A 131 7.98 -13.16 29.56
N ARG A 132 6.79 -12.63 29.22
CA ARG A 132 5.52 -13.21 29.69
C ARG A 132 5.13 -14.50 28.97
N ALA A 133 5.49 -14.65 27.71
CA ALA A 133 5.24 -15.85 26.94
C ALA A 133 6.15 -17.03 27.38
N GLY A 134 7.35 -16.73 27.86
CA GLY A 134 8.34 -17.72 28.28
C GLY A 134 9.02 -18.48 27.15
N VAL A 135 8.38 -18.56 25.98
CA VAL A 135 8.92 -19.22 24.78
C VAL A 135 8.79 -18.25 23.59
N PRO A 136 9.89 -17.86 22.94
CA PRO A 136 9.83 -16.99 21.78
C PRO A 136 9.26 -17.76 20.55
N PRO A 137 8.64 -17.04 19.60
CA PRO A 137 8.20 -17.68 18.36
C PRO A 137 9.38 -18.00 17.46
N LYS A 138 9.24 -18.96 16.54
CA LYS A 138 10.23 -19.23 15.49
C LYS A 138 10.25 -18.10 14.46
N SER A 139 9.10 -17.52 14.16
CA SER A 139 8.96 -16.42 13.20
C SER A 139 7.93 -15.39 13.62
N LEU A 140 8.18 -14.13 13.24
CA LEU A 140 7.24 -13.01 13.40
C LEU A 140 6.99 -12.35 12.05
N MET A 141 5.74 -11.99 11.78
CA MET A 141 5.35 -11.15 10.65
C MET A 141 4.62 -9.91 11.13
N SER A 142 4.98 -8.76 10.58
CA SER A 142 4.25 -7.49 10.75
C SER A 142 4.00 -6.80 9.41
N ASP A 143 3.29 -5.68 9.43
CA ASP A 143 3.28 -4.77 8.29
C ASP A 143 4.62 -4.01 8.16
N LYS A 144 4.74 -3.20 7.08
CA LYS A 144 5.94 -2.36 6.83
C LYS A 144 5.86 -1.03 7.60
N GLY A 145 5.56 -1.07 8.88
CA GLY A 145 5.54 0.12 9.74
C GLY A 145 6.93 0.53 10.19
N ALA A 146 7.20 1.84 10.26
CA ALA A 146 8.46 2.36 10.78
C ALA A 146 8.71 2.01 12.25
N GLU A 147 7.66 1.72 13.00
CA GLU A 147 7.66 1.26 14.39
C GLU A 147 8.36 -0.08 14.59
N PHE A 148 8.41 -0.93 13.54
CA PHE A 148 9.13 -2.20 13.52
C PHE A 148 10.56 -2.04 12.97
N GLY A 149 11.16 -0.85 13.13
CA GLY A 149 12.51 -0.51 12.71
C GLY A 149 13.61 -1.18 13.55
N GLU A 150 14.85 -0.69 13.38
CA GLU A 150 16.07 -1.32 13.91
C GLU A 150 16.01 -1.78 15.37
N PRO A 151 15.62 -0.97 16.40
CA PRO A 151 15.56 -1.44 17.78
C PRO A 151 14.66 -2.65 17.98
N PHE A 152 13.54 -2.73 17.24
CA PHE A 152 12.64 -3.89 17.28
C PHE A 152 13.30 -5.12 16.65
N GLN A 153 13.97 -4.95 15.51
CA GLN A 153 14.68 -6.03 14.81
C GLN A 153 15.84 -6.59 15.63
N VAL A 154 16.52 -5.76 16.42
CA VAL A 154 17.56 -6.22 17.37
C VAL A 154 16.96 -7.17 18.41
N VAL A 155 15.80 -6.87 18.98
CA VAL A 155 15.12 -7.79 19.92
C VAL A 155 14.78 -9.12 19.24
N LEU A 156 14.30 -9.10 18.00
CA LEU A 156 14.01 -10.32 17.24
C LEU A 156 15.27 -11.16 16.99
N ALA A 157 16.35 -10.52 16.55
CA ALA A 157 17.63 -11.20 16.28
C ALA A 157 18.23 -11.81 17.56
N THR A 158 18.19 -11.07 18.69
CA THR A 158 18.68 -11.54 20.00
C THR A 158 17.93 -12.77 20.49
N ASN A 159 16.64 -12.89 20.16
CA ASN A 159 15.81 -14.04 20.51
C ASN A 159 15.73 -15.11 19.42
N ASN A 160 16.54 -15.03 18.36
CA ASN A 160 16.57 -15.94 17.21
C ASN A 160 15.19 -16.05 16.49
N ILE A 161 14.45 -14.95 16.40
CA ILE A 161 13.14 -14.90 15.76
C ILE A 161 13.34 -14.46 14.31
N MET A 162 12.94 -15.31 13.34
CA MET A 162 12.92 -14.97 11.93
C MET A 162 11.88 -13.88 11.67
N TYR A 163 12.29 -12.77 11.04
CA TYR A 163 11.40 -11.65 10.79
C TYR A 163 11.02 -11.52 9.33
N THR A 164 9.72 -11.36 9.06
CA THR A 164 9.19 -11.05 7.74
C THR A 164 8.22 -9.88 7.82
N GLN A 165 8.27 -9.02 6.81
CA GLN A 165 7.30 -7.94 6.64
C GLN A 165 6.32 -8.30 5.54
N LYS A 166 5.01 -8.10 5.77
CA LYS A 166 4.03 -8.30 4.71
C LYS A 166 4.27 -7.30 3.58
N GLN A 167 4.09 -7.73 2.36
CA GLN A 167 4.10 -6.81 1.23
C GLN A 167 2.84 -5.93 1.27
N LYS A 168 2.96 -4.70 0.76
CA LYS A 168 1.86 -3.71 0.79
C LYS A 168 0.60 -4.22 0.09
N GLU A 169 0.80 -5.01 -0.95
CA GLU A 169 -0.22 -5.61 -1.78
C GLU A 169 -0.90 -6.81 -1.10
N ASP A 170 -0.28 -7.38 -0.05
CA ASP A 170 -0.83 -8.51 0.69
C ASP A 170 -1.72 -8.07 1.86
N ILE A 171 -2.91 -7.59 1.52
CA ILE A 171 -3.87 -7.05 2.49
C ILE A 171 -4.28 -8.11 3.54
N ASN A 172 -4.33 -9.37 3.15
CA ASN A 172 -4.84 -10.45 4.00
C ASN A 172 -3.75 -11.26 4.72
N ALA A 173 -2.47 -10.87 4.61
CA ALA A 173 -1.36 -11.64 5.21
C ALA A 173 -1.49 -11.85 6.71
N ILE A 174 -2.09 -10.89 7.43
CA ILE A 174 -2.31 -10.91 8.88
C ILE A 174 -3.81 -10.86 9.26
N ALA A 175 -4.70 -11.31 8.38
CA ALA A 175 -6.16 -11.16 8.57
C ALA A 175 -6.71 -11.77 9.88
N THR A 176 -6.07 -12.79 10.44
CA THR A 176 -6.46 -13.36 11.74
C THR A 176 -6.18 -12.39 12.88
N LEU A 177 -5.04 -11.67 12.81
CA LEU A 177 -4.69 -10.61 13.76
C LEU A 177 -5.63 -9.41 13.60
N ASP A 178 -5.96 -9.00 12.36
CA ASP A 178 -6.92 -7.91 12.10
C ASP A 178 -8.29 -8.20 12.75
N THR A 179 -8.76 -9.45 12.63
CA THR A 179 -10.00 -9.91 13.28
C THR A 179 -9.90 -9.82 14.81
N ALA A 180 -8.78 -10.31 15.36
CA ALA A 180 -8.53 -10.29 16.80
C ALA A 180 -8.42 -8.85 17.35
N ILE A 181 -7.76 -7.94 16.63
CA ILE A 181 -7.71 -6.51 16.93
C ILE A 181 -9.12 -5.90 16.95
N GLY A 182 -9.95 -6.23 15.97
CA GLY A 182 -11.35 -5.78 15.93
C GLY A 182 -12.14 -6.22 17.16
N ASN A 183 -11.98 -7.47 17.58
CA ASN A 183 -12.63 -8.02 18.76
C ASN A 183 -12.10 -7.41 20.06
N LEU A 184 -10.77 -7.24 20.18
CA LEU A 184 -10.14 -6.59 21.33
C LEU A 184 -10.62 -5.15 21.51
N LYS A 185 -10.67 -4.35 20.42
CA LYS A 185 -11.21 -2.98 20.44
C LYS A 185 -12.64 -2.94 20.96
N LYS A 186 -13.52 -3.80 20.45
CA LYS A 186 -14.92 -3.89 20.89
C LYS A 186 -15.03 -4.31 22.36
N ALA A 187 -14.20 -5.24 22.81
CA ALA A 187 -14.20 -5.71 24.20
C ALA A 187 -13.72 -4.62 25.16
N LEU A 188 -12.63 -3.91 24.79
CA LEU A 188 -12.14 -2.75 25.56
C LEU A 188 -13.20 -1.65 25.66
N ALA A 189 -13.84 -1.30 24.55
CA ALA A 189 -14.88 -0.28 24.55
C ALA A 189 -16.08 -0.65 25.42
N ARG A 190 -16.46 -1.93 25.45
CA ARG A 190 -17.54 -2.42 26.33
C ARG A 190 -17.12 -2.40 27.80
N ASP A 191 -15.90 -2.85 28.12
CA ASP A 191 -15.40 -2.89 29.51
C ASP A 191 -15.24 -1.46 30.06
N THR A 192 -14.60 -0.56 29.33
CA THR A 192 -14.41 0.85 29.75
C THR A 192 -15.75 1.57 29.93
N ARG A 193 -16.70 1.37 29.01
CA ARG A 193 -18.05 1.95 29.15
C ARG A 193 -18.77 1.43 30.39
N LYS A 194 -18.70 0.11 30.64
CA LYS A 194 -19.32 -0.51 31.84
C LYS A 194 -18.68 0.01 33.14
N GLN A 195 -17.38 0.30 33.13
CA GLN A 195 -16.66 0.80 34.28
C GLN A 195 -16.73 2.34 34.45
N GLY A 196 -17.35 3.05 33.49
CA GLY A 196 -17.43 4.52 33.53
C GLY A 196 -16.07 5.20 33.42
N THR A 197 -15.08 4.58 32.75
CA THR A 197 -13.71 5.09 32.65
C THR A 197 -13.24 5.14 31.20
N ASN A 198 -12.38 6.11 30.87
CA ASN A 198 -11.68 6.16 29.58
C ASN A 198 -10.27 5.53 29.64
N ASN A 199 -9.88 5.03 30.82
CA ASN A 199 -8.55 4.42 30.99
C ASN A 199 -8.57 2.95 30.52
N TRP A 200 -8.55 2.75 29.21
CA TRP A 200 -8.47 1.42 28.61
C TRP A 200 -7.13 0.72 28.90
N ALA A 201 -6.03 1.47 29.12
CA ALA A 201 -4.72 0.89 29.38
C ALA A 201 -4.71 0.06 30.66
N SER A 202 -5.32 0.54 31.74
CA SER A 202 -5.44 -0.21 33.00
C SER A 202 -6.34 -1.46 32.87
N ARG A 203 -7.19 -1.50 31.84
CA ARG A 203 -8.11 -2.62 31.58
C ARG A 203 -7.56 -3.64 30.59
N LEU A 204 -6.51 -3.28 29.84
CA LEU A 204 -6.01 -4.03 28.69
C LEU A 204 -5.70 -5.48 29.04
N GLN A 205 -4.90 -5.74 30.08
CA GLN A 205 -4.50 -7.10 30.44
C GLN A 205 -5.70 -7.97 30.83
N LYS A 206 -6.65 -7.42 31.60
CA LYS A 206 -7.88 -8.13 31.98
C LYS A 206 -8.70 -8.48 30.74
N VAL A 207 -8.89 -7.54 29.82
CA VAL A 207 -9.70 -7.76 28.62
C VAL A 207 -9.01 -8.73 27.68
N THR A 208 -7.68 -8.63 27.48
CA THR A 208 -6.91 -9.58 26.67
C THR A 208 -7.00 -11.01 27.23
N LYS A 209 -6.85 -11.16 28.57
CA LYS A 209 -7.07 -12.47 29.20
C LYS A 209 -8.49 -12.99 28.97
N GLY A 210 -9.49 -12.11 29.03
CA GLY A 210 -10.88 -12.48 28.72
C GLY A 210 -11.03 -12.98 27.28
N GLN A 211 -10.39 -12.31 26.30
CA GLN A 211 -10.40 -12.76 24.89
C GLN A 211 -9.74 -14.14 24.73
N ASN A 212 -8.64 -14.40 25.40
CA ASN A 212 -7.95 -15.68 25.36
C ASN A 212 -8.72 -16.83 26.02
N ASN A 213 -9.72 -16.53 26.82
CA ASN A 213 -10.59 -17.52 27.47
C ASN A 213 -11.95 -17.71 26.74
N LEU A 214 -12.18 -16.96 25.65
CA LEU A 214 -13.38 -17.16 24.84
C LEU A 214 -13.20 -18.33 23.88
N PRO A 215 -14.15 -19.27 23.78
CA PRO A 215 -14.14 -20.32 22.79
C PRO A 215 -14.04 -19.76 21.36
N ASN A 216 -13.30 -20.45 20.49
CA ASN A 216 -13.22 -20.16 19.08
C ASN A 216 -13.83 -21.31 18.29
N GLU A 217 -15.07 -21.14 17.84
CA GLU A 217 -15.87 -22.18 17.20
C GLU A 217 -15.33 -22.58 15.83
N ASP A 218 -14.81 -21.61 15.06
CA ASP A 218 -14.47 -21.83 13.65
C ASP A 218 -13.15 -22.60 13.45
N TYR A 219 -12.11 -22.21 14.21
CA TYR A 219 -10.77 -22.75 13.98
C TYR A 219 -10.31 -23.69 15.09
N LEU A 220 -10.60 -23.37 16.36
CA LEU A 220 -10.22 -24.14 17.54
C LEU A 220 -11.34 -25.09 18.02
N GLU A 221 -12.40 -25.26 17.24
CA GLU A 221 -13.49 -26.20 17.49
C GLU A 221 -14.14 -26.05 18.88
N GLY A 222 -14.38 -24.78 19.26
CA GLY A 222 -14.99 -24.46 20.56
C GLY A 222 -14.00 -24.41 21.72
N VAL A 223 -12.70 -24.66 21.50
CA VAL A 223 -11.68 -24.52 22.54
C VAL A 223 -11.20 -23.06 22.63
N ALA A 224 -10.90 -22.61 23.85
CA ALA A 224 -10.34 -21.29 24.06
C ALA A 224 -8.83 -21.26 23.73
N PRO A 225 -8.29 -20.12 23.18
CA PRO A 225 -6.86 -19.98 22.91
C PRO A 225 -5.94 -20.36 24.07
N ASN A 226 -6.36 -20.04 25.31
CA ASN A 226 -5.62 -20.34 26.54
C ASN A 226 -5.53 -21.85 26.87
N ASP A 227 -6.39 -22.66 26.26
CA ASP A 227 -6.50 -24.08 26.58
C ASP A 227 -5.93 -24.99 25.47
N VAL A 228 -5.55 -24.44 24.31
CA VAL A 228 -5.01 -25.21 23.18
C VAL A 228 -3.79 -26.04 23.59
N GLY A 229 -2.85 -25.46 24.34
CA GLY A 229 -1.64 -26.15 24.79
C GLY A 229 -1.85 -27.26 25.80
N LYS A 230 -3.09 -27.41 26.32
CA LYS A 230 -3.43 -28.44 27.33
C LYS A 230 -3.90 -29.75 26.73
N SER A 231 -4.27 -29.77 25.45
CA SER A 231 -4.80 -30.93 24.74
C SER A 231 -3.88 -31.35 23.62
N LYS A 232 -3.22 -32.48 23.77
CA LYS A 232 -2.37 -33.05 22.72
C LYS A 232 -3.20 -33.42 21.50
N ASP A 233 -4.35 -34.03 21.67
CA ASP A 233 -5.22 -34.42 20.56
C ASP A 233 -5.66 -33.23 19.73
N LEU A 234 -5.97 -32.10 20.37
CA LEU A 234 -6.28 -30.85 19.65
C LEU A 234 -5.07 -30.30 18.90
N ILE A 235 -3.87 -30.32 19.52
CA ILE A 235 -2.65 -29.92 18.84
C ILE A 235 -2.42 -30.75 17.59
N ASP A 236 -2.47 -32.09 17.72
CA ASP A 236 -2.27 -33.02 16.60
C ASP A 236 -3.32 -32.79 15.49
N HIS A 237 -4.59 -32.59 15.86
CA HIS A 237 -5.66 -32.26 14.92
C HIS A 237 -5.39 -30.88 14.20
N LEU A 238 -5.02 -29.86 14.93
CA LEU A 238 -4.70 -28.54 14.34
C LEU A 238 -3.46 -28.59 13.45
N GLN A 239 -2.45 -29.40 13.78
CA GLN A 239 -1.28 -29.61 12.93
C GLN A 239 -1.69 -30.23 11.59
N MET A 240 -2.52 -31.27 11.59
CA MET A 240 -3.06 -31.86 10.36
C MET A 240 -3.85 -30.84 9.54
N LYS A 241 -4.76 -30.11 10.16
CA LYS A 241 -5.55 -29.04 9.52
C LYS A 241 -4.67 -27.94 8.88
N ASN A 242 -3.59 -27.55 9.56
CA ASN A 242 -2.65 -26.55 9.03
C ASN A 242 -1.76 -27.14 7.91
N GLN A 243 -1.44 -28.42 7.93
CA GLN A 243 -0.79 -29.10 6.81
C GLN A 243 -1.69 -29.10 5.57
N GLU A 244 -2.98 -29.42 5.72
CA GLU A 244 -3.96 -29.32 4.62
C GLU A 244 -4.07 -27.90 4.07
N PHE A 245 -4.08 -26.86 4.94
CA PHE A 245 -4.08 -25.48 4.51
C PHE A 245 -2.82 -25.13 3.71
N THR A 246 -1.67 -25.60 4.14
CA THR A 246 -0.39 -25.38 3.46
C THR A 246 -0.38 -26.06 2.10
N HIS A 247 -0.81 -27.32 2.04
CA HIS A 247 -0.91 -28.07 0.78
C HIS A 247 -1.88 -27.39 -0.19
N HIS A 248 -3.07 -27.02 0.26
CA HIS A 248 -4.03 -26.30 -0.55
C HIS A 248 -3.50 -24.95 -1.08
N ASN A 249 -2.77 -24.21 -0.24
CA ASN A 249 -2.14 -22.96 -0.67
C ASN A 249 -1.07 -23.22 -1.75
N GLN A 250 -0.26 -24.27 -1.59
CA GLN A 250 0.77 -24.68 -2.56
C GLN A 250 0.14 -25.05 -3.90
N GLU A 251 -0.85 -25.95 -3.90
CA GLU A 251 -1.56 -26.34 -5.14
C GLU A 251 -2.14 -25.14 -5.90
N ARG A 252 -2.58 -24.12 -5.17
CA ARG A 252 -3.11 -22.90 -5.80
C ARG A 252 -2.00 -22.02 -6.35
N ALA A 253 -0.86 -21.94 -5.68
CA ALA A 253 0.33 -21.26 -6.20
C ALA A 253 0.81 -21.95 -7.47
N ASP A 254 0.93 -23.27 -7.45
CA ASP A 254 1.37 -24.08 -8.60
C ASP A 254 0.44 -23.93 -9.80
N ARG A 255 -0.89 -23.98 -9.56
CA ARG A 255 -1.88 -23.74 -10.63
C ARG A 255 -1.80 -22.32 -11.23
N ARG A 256 -1.45 -21.31 -10.42
CA ARG A 256 -1.24 -19.95 -10.95
C ARG A 256 0.07 -19.86 -11.72
N ALA A 257 1.12 -20.46 -11.20
CA ALA A 257 2.43 -20.53 -11.86
C ALA A 257 2.30 -21.19 -13.25
N ALA A 258 1.72 -22.38 -13.29
CA ALA A 258 1.49 -23.10 -14.55
C ALA A 258 0.70 -22.27 -15.59
N LYS A 259 -0.34 -21.54 -15.15
CA LYS A 259 -1.11 -20.66 -16.05
C LYS A 259 -0.28 -19.49 -16.58
N LEU A 260 0.65 -18.96 -15.78
CA LEU A 260 1.52 -17.86 -16.21
C LEU A 260 2.58 -18.36 -17.20
N GLU A 261 3.17 -19.53 -16.93
CA GLU A 261 4.13 -20.18 -17.83
C GLU A 261 3.46 -20.55 -19.16
N GLU A 262 2.27 -21.17 -19.14
CA GLU A 262 1.49 -21.49 -20.33
C GLU A 262 1.13 -20.24 -21.14
N ALA A 263 0.78 -19.15 -20.47
CA ALA A 263 0.41 -17.91 -21.11
C ALA A 263 1.61 -17.18 -21.74
N GLY A 264 2.81 -17.32 -21.20
CA GLY A 264 4.03 -16.64 -21.64
C GLY A 264 4.04 -15.13 -21.39
N GLY A 265 2.90 -14.52 -21.11
CA GLY A 265 2.77 -13.09 -20.84
C GLY A 265 1.77 -12.79 -19.72
N PHE A 266 1.86 -11.60 -19.16
CA PHE A 266 0.91 -11.14 -18.14
C PHE A 266 0.75 -9.61 -18.12
N ARG A 267 -0.34 -9.17 -17.52
CA ARG A 267 -0.59 -7.76 -17.16
C ARG A 267 -0.50 -7.59 -15.66
N ALA A 268 0.28 -6.62 -15.20
CA ALA A 268 0.37 -6.30 -13.79
C ALA A 268 -0.85 -5.48 -13.33
N MET A 269 -1.26 -5.64 -12.08
CA MET A 269 -2.34 -4.87 -11.50
C MET A 269 -1.91 -3.41 -11.32
N GLU A 270 -2.70 -2.47 -11.84
CA GLU A 270 -2.49 -1.06 -11.55
C GLU A 270 -2.70 -0.77 -10.06
N SER A 271 -1.76 -0.02 -9.47
CA SER A 271 -1.93 0.50 -8.12
C SER A 271 -3.11 1.49 -8.09
N THR A 272 -4.28 1.00 -7.74
CA THR A 272 -5.47 1.85 -7.58
C THR A 272 -5.29 2.71 -6.35
N GLY A 273 -4.86 3.95 -6.54
CA GLY A 273 -4.80 4.94 -5.48
C GLY A 273 -6.19 5.25 -4.93
N GLY A 274 -6.48 4.80 -3.70
CA GLY A 274 -7.62 5.22 -2.90
C GLY A 274 -8.84 4.30 -2.88
N LYS A 275 -9.46 4.19 -1.70
CA LYS A 275 -10.64 3.35 -1.39
C LYS A 275 -11.93 3.70 -2.17
N PHE A 276 -11.94 4.73 -3.02
CA PHE A 276 -13.14 5.27 -3.68
C PHE A 276 -13.09 5.28 -5.20
N THR A 277 -12.24 4.46 -5.82
CA THR A 277 -12.30 4.28 -7.28
C THR A 277 -13.47 3.38 -7.65
N ARG A 278 -14.64 3.98 -7.90
CA ARG A 278 -15.82 3.27 -8.39
C ARG A 278 -15.68 2.97 -9.90
N GLY A 279 -15.84 1.74 -10.23
CA GLY A 279 -16.64 1.20 -11.33
C GLY A 279 -15.94 1.03 -12.68
N PHE A 280 -15.16 1.90 -13.26
CA PHE A 280 -14.73 1.78 -14.66
C PHE A 280 -13.24 2.05 -14.90
N LYS A 281 -12.42 2.06 -13.84
CA LYS A 281 -10.98 2.16 -14.01
C LYS A 281 -10.40 0.80 -14.40
N PRO A 282 -9.41 0.79 -15.30
CA PRO A 282 -8.61 -0.40 -15.54
C PRO A 282 -8.04 -0.93 -14.23
N ARG A 283 -8.08 -2.23 -14.03
CA ARG A 283 -7.49 -2.89 -12.88
C ARG A 283 -6.09 -3.38 -13.16
N PHE A 284 -5.81 -3.64 -14.41
CA PHE A 284 -4.53 -4.12 -14.90
C PHE A 284 -3.96 -3.13 -15.93
N GLU A 285 -2.64 -3.10 -16.03
CA GLU A 285 -1.91 -2.28 -17.00
C GLU A 285 -2.32 -2.67 -18.45
N ALA A 286 -2.31 -1.69 -19.35
CA ALA A 286 -2.52 -1.96 -20.77
C ALA A 286 -1.33 -2.69 -21.41
N THR A 287 -0.12 -2.59 -20.80
CA THR A 287 1.09 -3.26 -21.29
C THR A 287 1.08 -4.74 -20.91
N VAL A 288 1.40 -5.60 -21.87
CA VAL A 288 1.70 -7.02 -21.63
C VAL A 288 3.19 -7.17 -21.35
N ARG A 289 3.53 -7.81 -20.24
CA ARG A 289 4.88 -8.16 -19.87
C ARG A 289 5.13 -9.61 -20.20
N GLN A 290 6.31 -9.94 -20.69
CA GLN A 290 6.71 -11.33 -20.91
C GLN A 290 7.14 -11.95 -19.58
N VAL A 291 6.80 -13.22 -19.40
CA VAL A 291 7.18 -14.00 -18.20
C VAL A 291 8.67 -14.32 -18.31
N GLY A 292 9.44 -13.85 -17.32
CA GLY A 292 10.85 -14.24 -17.15
C GLY A 292 10.96 -15.54 -16.34
N THR A 293 10.68 -15.47 -15.03
CA THR A 293 10.68 -16.64 -14.15
C THR A 293 9.44 -16.64 -13.25
N VAL A 294 8.97 -17.83 -12.89
CA VAL A 294 7.91 -17.99 -11.88
C VAL A 294 8.46 -18.81 -10.74
N ASP A 295 8.37 -18.28 -9.52
CA ASP A 295 8.81 -18.96 -8.30
C ASP A 295 7.74 -18.84 -7.22
N GLY A 296 7.01 -19.91 -6.98
CA GLY A 296 5.93 -19.99 -6.00
C GLY A 296 4.84 -18.93 -6.22
N ASN A 297 4.84 -17.90 -5.38
CA ASN A 297 3.88 -16.80 -5.44
C ASN A 297 4.40 -15.55 -6.18
N GLU A 298 5.59 -15.60 -6.74
CA GLU A 298 6.23 -14.49 -7.43
C GLU A 298 6.46 -14.80 -8.91
N VAL A 299 6.35 -13.80 -9.76
CA VAL A 299 6.70 -13.85 -11.18
C VAL A 299 7.57 -12.65 -11.49
N THR A 300 8.64 -12.86 -12.25
CA THR A 300 9.46 -11.78 -12.78
C THR A 300 9.14 -11.55 -14.26
N ASP A 301 9.24 -10.30 -14.71
CA ASP A 301 9.27 -10.02 -16.14
C ASP A 301 10.70 -10.17 -16.70
N GLU A 302 10.85 -10.13 -18.03
CA GLU A 302 12.18 -10.17 -18.69
C GLU A 302 13.13 -9.05 -18.25
N SER A 303 12.61 -7.96 -17.71
CA SER A 303 13.41 -6.85 -17.16
C SER A 303 13.81 -7.07 -15.69
N GLY A 304 13.41 -8.20 -15.08
CA GLY A 304 13.70 -8.53 -13.68
C GLY A 304 12.80 -7.85 -12.65
N ASN A 305 11.70 -7.19 -13.05
CA ASN A 305 10.74 -6.65 -12.11
C ASN A 305 9.91 -7.78 -11.51
N GLN A 306 9.73 -7.76 -10.19
CA GLN A 306 9.00 -8.78 -9.43
C GLN A 306 7.55 -8.39 -9.18
N PHE A 307 6.66 -9.37 -9.33
CA PHE A 307 5.22 -9.22 -9.09
C PHE A 307 4.69 -10.45 -8.34
N LEU A 308 3.65 -10.26 -7.54
CA LEU A 308 2.95 -11.39 -6.94
C LEU A 308 2.02 -12.04 -7.98
N THR A 309 2.09 -13.36 -8.14
CA THR A 309 1.28 -14.11 -9.13
C THR A 309 -0.22 -13.87 -9.01
N ARG A 310 -0.73 -13.50 -7.84
CA ARG A 310 -2.14 -13.16 -7.59
C ARG A 310 -2.53 -11.74 -8.00
N LEU A 311 -1.55 -10.87 -8.26
CA LEU A 311 -1.73 -9.48 -8.69
C LEU A 311 -1.43 -9.29 -10.17
N VAL A 312 -1.29 -10.37 -10.91
CA VAL A 312 -1.10 -10.36 -12.35
C VAL A 312 -2.19 -11.18 -13.03
N GLN A 313 -2.50 -10.82 -14.25
CA GLN A 313 -3.42 -11.55 -15.11
C GLN A 313 -2.62 -12.23 -16.22
N PRO A 314 -2.65 -13.57 -16.34
CA PRO A 314 -2.04 -14.28 -17.45
C PRO A 314 -2.69 -13.87 -18.80
N VAL A 315 -1.87 -13.67 -19.82
CA VAL A 315 -2.28 -13.26 -21.17
C VAL A 315 -1.54 -14.11 -22.17
N SER A 316 -2.21 -15.10 -22.76
CA SER A 316 -1.65 -16.00 -23.78
C SER A 316 -1.70 -15.42 -25.19
N GLU A 317 -2.62 -14.50 -25.46
CA GLU A 317 -2.75 -13.79 -26.72
C GLU A 317 -3.10 -12.35 -26.39
N ALA A 318 -2.19 -11.42 -26.68
CA ALA A 318 -2.57 -10.03 -26.80
C ALA A 318 -2.97 -9.82 -28.26
N THR A 319 -4.13 -9.23 -28.51
CA THR A 319 -4.32 -8.53 -29.75
C THR A 319 -3.20 -7.51 -29.82
N ALA A 320 -2.22 -7.75 -30.71
CA ALA A 320 -1.19 -6.78 -30.99
C ALA A 320 -1.88 -5.44 -31.25
N ASP A 321 -1.37 -4.35 -30.67
CA ASP A 321 -1.75 -2.98 -31.00
C ASP A 321 -3.01 -2.37 -30.36
N ALA A 322 -3.42 -2.77 -29.19
CA ALA A 322 -4.03 -1.75 -28.35
C ALA A 322 -2.89 -0.91 -27.77
N GLY A 323 -2.47 0.10 -28.49
CA GLY A 323 -1.61 1.17 -27.94
C GLY A 323 -2.18 1.62 -26.59
N PRO A 324 -1.40 2.26 -25.72
CA PRO A 324 -1.85 2.65 -24.41
C PRO A 324 -3.21 3.33 -24.53
N VAL A 325 -4.25 2.70 -23.97
CA VAL A 325 -5.56 3.35 -23.85
C VAL A 325 -5.30 4.57 -22.97
N ARG A 326 -4.89 5.67 -23.60
CA ARG A 326 -4.93 6.98 -22.98
C ARG A 326 -6.41 7.27 -22.77
N ILE A 327 -6.92 6.80 -21.62
CA ILE A 327 -8.12 7.39 -21.07
C ILE A 327 -7.71 8.81 -20.77
N GLU A 328 -7.95 9.72 -21.71
CA GLU A 328 -7.92 11.14 -21.42
C GLU A 328 -8.93 11.35 -20.30
N GLN A 329 -8.40 11.42 -19.10
CA GLN A 329 -9.22 11.79 -17.93
C GLN A 329 -9.60 13.25 -18.16
N ARG A 330 -10.76 13.51 -18.80
CA ARG A 330 -11.32 14.86 -18.92
C ARG A 330 -11.28 15.62 -17.59
N GLY A 331 -11.44 14.90 -16.47
CA GLY A 331 -11.22 15.43 -15.13
C GLY A 331 -9.78 15.81 -14.80
N SER A 332 -8.77 15.18 -15.39
CA SER A 332 -7.36 15.52 -15.09
C SER A 332 -6.91 16.80 -15.81
N ALA A 333 -7.35 17.04 -17.03
CA ALA A 333 -7.03 18.28 -17.78
C ALA A 333 -7.67 19.50 -17.10
N GLN A 334 -8.95 19.43 -16.73
CA GLN A 334 -9.63 20.50 -16.00
C GLN A 334 -9.04 20.71 -14.59
N THR A 335 -8.70 19.63 -13.89
CA THR A 335 -8.04 19.71 -12.59
C THR A 335 -6.66 20.32 -12.72
N ARG A 336 -5.88 19.92 -13.73
CA ARG A 336 -4.54 20.48 -14.00
C ARG A 336 -4.63 21.96 -14.39
N ALA A 337 -5.54 22.34 -15.28
CA ALA A 337 -5.78 23.75 -15.65
C ALA A 337 -6.19 24.60 -14.44
N ARG A 338 -7.04 24.07 -13.55
CA ARG A 338 -7.40 24.75 -12.30
C ARG A 338 -6.19 24.89 -11.36
N GLN A 339 -5.41 23.83 -11.18
CA GLN A 339 -4.20 23.84 -10.34
C GLN A 339 -3.18 24.85 -10.88
N THR A 340 -2.93 24.84 -12.21
CA THR A 340 -2.03 25.78 -12.88
C THR A 340 -2.48 27.21 -12.62
N ARG A 341 -3.77 27.53 -12.85
CA ARG A 341 -4.30 28.90 -12.62
C ARG A 341 -4.15 29.38 -11.19
N ILE A 342 -4.40 28.50 -10.20
CA ILE A 342 -4.28 28.85 -8.77
C ILE A 342 -2.82 29.06 -8.35
N LEU A 343 -1.90 28.28 -8.90
CA LEU A 343 -0.49 28.29 -8.50
C LEU A 343 0.40 29.17 -9.40
N GLN A 344 -0.13 29.69 -10.51
CA GLN A 344 0.60 30.53 -11.45
C GLN A 344 1.36 31.71 -10.79
N PRO A 345 0.73 32.54 -9.91
CA PRO A 345 1.44 33.68 -9.30
C PRO A 345 2.67 33.26 -8.49
N PHE A 346 2.61 32.07 -7.86
CA PHE A 346 3.73 31.53 -7.08
C PHE A 346 4.85 31.00 -7.98
N ALA A 347 4.47 30.38 -9.11
CA ALA A 347 5.40 29.89 -10.12
C ALA A 347 6.13 31.07 -10.77
N ASP A 348 5.40 32.15 -11.13
CA ASP A 348 5.97 33.37 -11.71
C ASP A 348 7.00 34.00 -10.75
N GLY A 349 6.69 34.13 -9.47
CA GLY A 349 7.62 34.65 -8.46
C GLY A 349 8.86 33.77 -8.26
N LEU A 350 8.72 32.44 -8.32
CA LEU A 350 9.87 31.54 -8.31
C LEU A 350 10.72 31.70 -9.57
N LYS A 351 10.09 31.82 -10.75
CA LYS A 351 10.79 32.01 -12.03
C LYS A 351 11.60 33.32 -12.03
N GLN A 352 10.99 34.44 -11.63
CA GLN A 352 11.70 35.72 -11.52
C GLN A 352 12.93 35.62 -10.63
N THR A 353 12.83 34.89 -9.52
CA THR A 353 13.98 34.69 -8.62
C THR A 353 15.05 33.80 -9.26
N LEU A 354 14.66 32.79 -10.02
CA LEU A 354 15.58 31.88 -10.72
C LEU A 354 16.28 32.59 -11.89
N ASP A 355 15.61 33.51 -12.59
CA ASP A 355 16.20 34.30 -13.68
C ASP A 355 17.32 35.19 -13.14
N ILE A 356 17.30 35.57 -11.85
CA ILE A 356 18.36 36.32 -11.18
C ILE A 356 19.46 35.38 -10.63
N LEU A 357 19.09 34.28 -10.02
CA LEU A 357 20.00 33.40 -9.27
C LEU A 357 20.53 32.22 -10.08
N GLY A 358 20.01 31.97 -11.29
CA GLY A 358 20.33 30.84 -12.16
C GLY A 358 19.76 29.53 -11.65
N SER A 359 20.12 29.13 -10.44
CA SER A 359 19.60 27.90 -9.83
C SER A 359 19.51 28.00 -8.30
N VAL A 360 18.57 27.27 -7.69
CA VAL A 360 18.44 27.20 -6.23
C VAL A 360 18.18 25.76 -5.79
N SER A 361 18.62 25.41 -4.58
CA SER A 361 18.28 24.11 -4.01
C SER A 361 16.75 23.96 -3.79
N GLY A 362 16.26 22.74 -3.80
CA GLY A 362 14.84 22.47 -3.63
C GLY A 362 14.24 23.03 -2.34
N GLN A 363 15.02 23.07 -1.24
CA GLN A 363 14.59 23.70 0.02
C GLN A 363 14.44 25.22 -0.14
N ARG A 364 15.38 25.87 -0.84
CA ARG A 364 15.32 27.32 -1.10
C ARG A 364 14.20 27.67 -2.06
N ALA A 365 13.95 26.84 -3.08
CA ALA A 365 12.80 26.99 -3.98
C ALA A 365 11.46 26.97 -3.23
N LEU A 366 11.29 26.03 -2.29
CA LEU A 366 10.10 25.99 -1.43
C LEU A 366 9.98 27.22 -0.52
N SER A 367 11.10 27.75 -0.03
CA SER A 367 11.11 28.98 0.76
C SER A 367 10.67 30.18 -0.07
N ILE A 368 11.14 30.29 -1.31
CA ILE A 368 10.75 31.33 -2.25
C ILE A 368 9.26 31.26 -2.57
N LEU A 369 8.75 30.07 -2.93
CA LEU A 369 7.32 29.87 -3.19
C LEU A 369 6.43 30.31 -2.02
N ARG A 370 6.87 30.07 -0.79
CA ARG A 370 6.15 30.50 0.42
C ARG A 370 6.24 32.01 0.66
N GLY A 371 7.29 32.66 0.18
CA GLY A 371 7.54 34.09 0.36
C GLY A 371 6.78 34.97 -0.61
N VAL A 372 6.40 34.47 -1.80
CA VAL A 372 5.83 35.31 -2.92
C VAL A 372 4.59 36.09 -2.49
N SER A 373 3.69 35.54 -1.74
CA SER A 373 2.48 36.23 -1.24
C SER A 373 2.23 35.95 0.25
N GLY A 374 3.28 35.56 0.95
CA GLY A 374 3.20 35.14 2.35
C GLY A 374 2.79 33.70 2.54
N GLN A 375 3.24 33.13 3.66
CA GLN A 375 3.08 31.71 3.97
C GLN A 375 1.62 31.25 4.08
N ALA A 376 0.73 32.11 4.56
CA ALA A 376 -0.69 31.81 4.71
C ALA A 376 -1.38 31.72 3.34
N ALA A 377 -1.12 32.68 2.44
CA ALA A 377 -1.67 32.70 1.10
C ALA A 377 -1.22 31.48 0.27
N PHE A 378 0.08 31.13 0.36
CA PHE A 378 0.59 29.94 -0.31
C PHE A 378 -0.06 28.63 0.21
N ARG A 379 -0.23 28.49 1.53
CA ARG A 379 -0.92 27.33 2.12
C ARG A 379 -2.37 27.23 1.68
N ALA A 380 -3.08 28.37 1.59
CA ALA A 380 -4.44 28.41 1.10
C ALA A 380 -4.53 28.01 -0.38
N ALA A 381 -3.62 28.54 -1.23
CA ALA A 381 -3.54 28.19 -2.65
C ALA A 381 -3.28 26.69 -2.87
N VAL A 382 -2.34 26.10 -2.13
CA VAL A 382 -2.04 24.65 -2.17
C VAL A 382 -3.25 23.81 -1.75
N ALA A 383 -3.99 24.25 -0.73
CA ALA A 383 -5.21 23.57 -0.28
C ALA A 383 -6.33 23.67 -1.33
N MET A 384 -6.55 24.86 -1.91
CA MET A 384 -7.54 25.08 -2.97
C MET A 384 -7.21 24.31 -4.26
N ALA A 385 -5.93 24.21 -4.60
CA ALA A 385 -5.45 23.44 -5.74
C ALA A 385 -5.46 21.92 -5.48
N ARG A 386 -5.67 21.48 -4.25
CA ARG A 386 -5.63 20.06 -3.83
C ARG A 386 -4.32 19.34 -4.20
N VAL A 387 -3.21 20.05 -4.13
CA VAL A 387 -1.89 19.49 -4.41
C VAL A 387 -1.37 18.75 -3.19
N ASN A 388 -0.76 17.57 -3.41
CA ASN A 388 -0.21 16.77 -2.32
C ASN A 388 0.98 17.48 -1.64
N ARG A 389 0.90 17.67 -0.32
CA ARG A 389 1.90 18.38 0.48
C ARG A 389 3.22 17.62 0.63
N SER A 390 3.20 16.30 0.63
CA SER A 390 4.41 15.48 0.81
C SER A 390 5.39 15.57 -0.36
N SER A 391 4.90 15.91 -1.56
CA SER A 391 5.69 16.07 -2.78
C SER A 391 5.49 17.46 -3.41
N LEU A 392 5.25 18.47 -2.59
CA LEU A 392 4.76 19.77 -3.01
C LEU A 392 5.61 20.42 -4.11
N LEU A 393 6.94 20.50 -3.92
CA LEU A 393 7.83 21.13 -4.90
C LEU A 393 7.78 20.38 -6.24
N LYS A 394 7.88 19.04 -6.23
CA LYS A 394 7.80 18.21 -7.42
C LYS A 394 6.47 18.40 -8.15
N ASN A 395 5.37 18.45 -7.40
CA ASN A 395 4.04 18.64 -7.96
C ASN A 395 3.84 20.04 -8.55
N VAL A 396 4.36 21.10 -7.90
CA VAL A 396 4.32 22.47 -8.44
C VAL A 396 5.15 22.55 -9.72
N ILE A 397 6.39 22.06 -9.73
CA ILE A 397 7.25 22.07 -10.91
C ILE A 397 6.61 21.31 -12.08
N SER A 398 5.98 20.15 -11.83
CA SER A 398 5.33 19.36 -12.88
C SER A 398 4.10 20.03 -13.53
N LEU A 399 3.52 21.04 -12.89
CA LEU A 399 2.44 21.86 -13.46
C LEU A 399 2.95 22.90 -14.45
N PHE A 400 4.23 23.26 -14.36
CA PHE A 400 4.87 24.33 -15.15
C PHE A 400 6.15 23.82 -15.85
N PRO A 401 6.06 22.79 -16.71
CA PRO A 401 7.22 22.16 -17.33
C PRO A 401 8.01 23.13 -18.24
N ASP A 402 7.31 24.12 -18.81
CA ASP A 402 7.93 25.14 -19.68
C ASP A 402 8.62 26.28 -18.91
N MET A 403 8.50 26.27 -17.58
CA MET A 403 9.10 27.31 -16.72
C MET A 403 10.31 26.79 -15.95
N PHE A 404 10.34 25.48 -15.62
CA PHE A 404 11.32 24.94 -14.69
C PHE A 404 11.93 23.64 -15.17
N LYS A 405 13.25 23.52 -14.98
CA LYS A 405 14.00 22.27 -15.03
C LYS A 405 14.48 21.86 -13.63
N THR A 406 14.76 20.58 -13.46
CA THR A 406 15.36 20.07 -12.23
C THR A 406 16.65 19.33 -12.55
N GLU A 407 17.68 19.58 -11.77
CA GLU A 407 18.98 18.93 -11.87
C GLU A 407 19.37 18.36 -10.50
N LYS A 408 19.90 17.14 -10.49
CA LYS A 408 20.40 16.53 -9.26
C LYS A 408 21.91 16.67 -9.20
N ARG A 409 22.43 17.36 -8.18
CA ARG A 409 23.87 17.52 -7.92
C ARG A 409 24.19 16.85 -6.59
N GLY A 410 24.83 15.67 -6.63
CA GLY A 410 24.99 14.80 -5.46
C GLY A 410 23.62 14.37 -4.89
N ASN A 411 23.40 14.57 -3.59
CA ASN A 411 22.13 14.26 -2.93
C ASN A 411 21.12 15.41 -2.94
N THR A 412 21.44 16.56 -3.56
CA THR A 412 20.59 17.76 -3.56
C THR A 412 19.93 17.95 -4.92
N LEU A 413 18.60 18.20 -4.90
CA LEU A 413 17.82 18.59 -6.08
C LEU A 413 17.90 20.11 -6.25
N TYR A 414 18.26 20.56 -7.44
CA TYR A 414 18.26 21.97 -7.84
C TYR A 414 17.12 22.24 -8.82
N VAL A 415 16.57 23.45 -8.75
CA VAL A 415 15.55 23.98 -9.67
C VAL A 415 16.18 25.11 -10.48
N LEU A 416 15.99 25.06 -11.80
CA LEU A 416 16.49 26.02 -12.77
C LEU A 416 15.34 26.62 -13.59
N SER A 417 15.52 27.83 -14.14
CA SER A 417 14.60 28.37 -15.14
C SER A 417 14.82 27.70 -16.50
N GLU A 418 13.75 27.38 -17.23
CA GLU A 418 13.83 26.77 -18.57
C GLU A 418 14.46 27.69 -19.61
N THR A 419 14.36 29.03 -19.44
CA THR A 419 14.90 30.02 -20.37
C THR A 419 16.41 30.23 -20.25
N SER A 420 17.10 29.61 -19.31
CA SER A 420 18.56 29.61 -19.24
C SER A 420 19.14 28.59 -20.25
N SER A 421 19.09 28.95 -21.56
CA SER A 421 19.85 28.24 -22.57
C SER A 421 21.34 28.34 -22.28
N SER A 422 21.98 27.19 -22.14
CA SER A 422 23.39 26.91 -22.10
C SER A 422 24.32 28.03 -22.63
N SER A 423 24.84 28.86 -21.75
CA SER A 423 26.17 29.43 -21.98
C SER A 423 27.16 28.62 -21.13
N SER A 424 28.07 27.95 -21.79
CA SER A 424 29.14 27.17 -21.22
C SER A 424 30.22 28.09 -20.66
N ALA A 425 29.98 28.64 -19.47
CA ALA A 425 31.03 29.17 -18.61
C ALA A 425 30.72 28.77 -17.17
N PRO A 426 31.68 28.29 -16.36
CA PRO A 426 31.43 27.99 -14.96
C PRO A 426 30.96 29.29 -14.29
N PRO A 427 29.91 29.25 -13.45
CA PRO A 427 29.43 30.42 -12.75
C PRO A 427 30.57 30.98 -11.90
N ALA A 428 30.85 32.27 -12.06
CA ALA A 428 31.70 33.02 -11.14
C ALA A 428 31.19 32.78 -9.71
N ALA A 429 32.11 32.70 -8.77
CA ALA A 429 31.77 32.49 -7.36
C ALA A 429 30.72 33.56 -6.94
N PRO A 430 29.71 33.18 -6.15
CA PRO A 430 28.70 34.16 -5.75
C PRO A 430 29.38 35.35 -5.05
N PRO A 431 28.99 36.59 -5.36
CA PRO A 431 29.57 37.75 -4.73
C PRO A 431 29.45 37.62 -3.21
N ARG A 432 30.57 37.77 -2.53
CA ARG A 432 30.64 37.73 -1.06
C ARG A 432 30.41 39.14 -0.55
N LEU A 433 29.49 39.29 0.38
CA LEU A 433 29.37 40.50 1.17
C LEU A 433 30.55 40.52 2.17
N VAL A 434 31.46 41.47 1.97
CA VAL A 434 32.60 41.76 2.85
C VAL A 434 32.38 43.11 3.54
N ILE A 435 32.59 43.14 4.84
CA ILE A 435 32.54 44.39 5.59
C ILE A 435 33.95 44.98 5.51
N ASP A 436 34.06 46.22 5.00
CA ASP A 436 35.33 46.95 4.95
C ASP A 436 35.77 47.41 6.37
N SER A 437 37.00 47.91 6.46
CA SER A 437 37.57 48.39 7.70
C SER A 437 36.86 49.64 8.30
N GLN A 438 35.85 50.16 7.59
CA GLN A 438 35.01 51.27 8.05
C GLN A 438 33.57 50.84 8.34
N GLY A 439 33.29 49.51 8.36
CA GLY A 439 31.98 48.96 8.68
C GLY A 439 30.94 48.99 7.56
N ARG A 440 31.35 49.24 6.28
CA ARG A 440 30.46 49.29 5.13
C ARG A 440 30.41 47.95 4.43
N LEU A 441 29.21 47.51 4.07
CA LEU A 441 28.96 46.28 3.29
C LEU A 441 29.31 46.51 1.82
N LEU A 442 30.33 45.85 1.31
CA LEU A 442 30.74 45.83 -0.10
C LEU A 442 30.41 44.43 -0.69
N LEU A 443 29.85 44.45 -1.91
CA LEU A 443 29.66 43.26 -2.72
C LEU A 443 30.95 43.03 -3.54
N VAL A 444 31.70 41.99 -3.27
CA VAL A 444 32.93 41.64 -3.99
C VAL A 444 32.73 40.28 -4.67
#